data_15591a74f780f99c00485db8e3ca67e0
#
_entry.id   15591a74f780f99c00485db8e3ca67e0
#
_cell.length_a   1.000
_cell.length_b   1.000
_cell.length_c   1.000
_cell.angle_alpha   90.00
_cell.angle_beta   90.00
_cell.angle_gamma   90.00
#
_symmetry.space_group_name_H-M   'P 1'
#
loop_
_entity.id
_entity.type
_entity.pdbx_description
1 polymer ?
#
loop_
_entity_poly.entity_id
_entity_poly.type
_entity_poly.pdbx_seq_one_letter_code
_entity_poly.pdbx_strand_id
1 'polypeptide(L)'
;MTDSDTAVQDGRHVRSMTVVRHGQTSYNAGHRMQGQIDIPLNSVGRWQVERTAEELRAEYVDGAPQDRHLLVVSSDLGRAAATAHAFADPLGQTVHLDPGLRERGFGEWEGASAEEVRQRWPEDYESWSRGAGGELLHGAETKAQVGKRGLEALNRWIQRAGPDTDLMVFTHGSFIAEALQALLGMANAYPEYLGLVTMRNAHWARLMPRDLPDGGLRWSMIDYNRGPAIAMRGDWDNPRGLVQTD
;
A
#
# COMPACT_ATOMS: atom_id res chain seq x y z
N MET A 1 12.56 -40.22 30.94
CA MET A 1 13.39 -39.20 30.24
C MET A 1 12.79 -39.05 28.87
N THR A 2 11.96 -38.08 28.72
CA THR A 2 11.35 -37.70 27.44
C THR A 2 11.82 -36.28 27.18
N ASP A 3 12.86 -36.17 26.34
CA ASP A 3 13.29 -34.87 25.80
C ASP A 3 12.13 -34.31 24.93
N SER A 4 11.44 -33.36 25.48
CA SER A 4 10.57 -32.47 24.68
C SER A 4 11.49 -31.46 24.00
N ASP A 5 11.80 -31.75 22.76
CA ASP A 5 12.42 -30.83 21.81
C ASP A 5 11.47 -29.63 21.61
N THR A 6 11.59 -28.63 22.46
CA THR A 6 11.04 -27.30 22.21
C THR A 6 11.94 -26.68 21.13
N ALA A 7 11.57 -26.90 19.87
CA ALA A 7 12.11 -26.10 18.77
C ALA A 7 11.83 -24.64 19.10
N VAL A 8 12.87 -23.92 19.49
CA VAL A 8 12.88 -22.45 19.51
C VAL A 8 12.53 -22.04 18.09
N GLN A 9 11.32 -21.55 17.87
CA GLN A 9 10.95 -20.93 16.62
C GLN A 9 11.89 -19.74 16.43
N ASP A 10 12.82 -19.91 15.49
CA ASP A 10 13.76 -18.87 15.06
C ASP A 10 12.87 -17.67 14.63
N GLY A 11 12.97 -16.56 15.35
CA GLY A 11 12.03 -15.41 15.28
C GLY A 11 12.09 -14.60 13.98
N ARG A 12 12.55 -15.18 12.89
CA ARG A 12 12.59 -14.56 11.57
C ARG A 12 11.21 -14.61 10.93
N HIS A 13 10.65 -13.44 10.66
CA HIS A 13 9.27 -13.30 10.16
C HIS A 13 9.20 -13.23 8.63
N VAL A 14 9.93 -12.34 8.01
CA VAL A 14 10.13 -12.19 6.56
C VAL A 14 11.50 -11.56 6.34
N ARG A 15 12.03 -11.72 5.15
CA ARG A 15 13.29 -11.06 4.76
C ARG A 15 13.10 -9.57 4.52
N SER A 16 12.06 -9.20 3.76
CA SER A 16 11.68 -7.81 3.50
C SER A 16 10.21 -7.71 3.17
N MET A 17 9.67 -6.50 3.26
CA MET A 17 8.33 -6.17 2.78
C MET A 17 8.40 -4.95 1.88
N THR A 18 7.83 -5.06 0.68
CA THR A 18 7.66 -3.95 -0.25
C THR A 18 6.17 -3.68 -0.42
N VAL A 19 5.73 -2.46 -0.10
CA VAL A 19 4.32 -2.05 -0.18
C VAL A 19 4.16 -1.08 -1.33
N VAL A 20 3.32 -1.43 -2.30
CA VAL A 20 3.17 -0.75 -3.58
C VAL A 20 1.78 -0.16 -3.69
N ARG A 21 1.68 1.13 -4.04
CA ARG A 21 0.40 1.75 -4.39
C ARG A 21 0.02 1.39 -5.83
N HIS A 22 -1.27 1.14 -6.07
CA HIS A 22 -1.81 0.92 -7.41
C HIS A 22 -1.49 2.07 -8.38
N GLY A 23 -1.52 1.78 -9.69
CA GLY A 23 -1.41 2.77 -10.76
C GLY A 23 -2.59 3.75 -10.80
N GLN A 24 -2.48 4.78 -11.62
CA GLN A 24 -3.50 5.82 -11.76
C GLN A 24 -4.83 5.25 -12.26
N THR A 25 -5.94 5.80 -11.72
CA THR A 25 -7.32 5.60 -12.20
C THR A 25 -7.88 6.92 -12.74
N SER A 26 -9.03 6.88 -13.43
CA SER A 26 -9.73 8.11 -13.82
C SER A 26 -10.10 8.98 -12.62
N TYR A 27 -10.38 8.37 -11.46
CA TYR A 27 -10.66 9.13 -10.23
C TYR A 27 -9.42 9.82 -9.66
N ASN A 28 -8.24 9.20 -9.75
CA ASN A 28 -7.00 9.90 -9.38
C ASN A 28 -6.73 11.09 -10.29
N ALA A 29 -6.87 10.94 -11.61
CA ALA A 29 -6.70 12.00 -12.58
C ALA A 29 -7.73 13.13 -12.40
N GLY A 30 -8.97 12.80 -12.03
CA GLY A 30 -10.06 13.73 -11.74
C GLY A 30 -10.10 14.26 -10.31
N HIS A 31 -9.11 13.95 -9.47
CA HIS A 31 -9.05 14.36 -8.05
C HIS A 31 -10.35 14.01 -7.27
N ARG A 32 -10.92 12.82 -7.54
CA ARG A 32 -12.09 12.31 -6.84
C ARG A 32 -11.70 11.41 -5.68
N MET A 33 -12.46 11.46 -4.60
CA MET A 33 -12.31 10.56 -3.45
C MET A 33 -12.74 9.15 -3.89
N GLN A 34 -11.77 8.23 -3.99
CA GLN A 34 -12.06 6.93 -4.58
C GLN A 34 -12.59 5.93 -3.55
N GLY A 35 -12.01 5.90 -2.35
CA GLY A 35 -12.39 4.96 -1.31
C GLY A 35 -12.38 3.52 -1.79
N GLN A 36 -13.47 2.80 -1.51
CA GLN A 36 -13.63 1.40 -1.89
C GLN A 36 -14.46 1.19 -3.16
N ILE A 37 -14.87 2.27 -3.86
CA ILE A 37 -15.42 2.12 -5.22
C ILE A 37 -14.35 1.49 -6.11
N ASP A 38 -14.75 0.45 -6.84
CA ASP A 38 -13.83 -0.30 -7.70
C ASP A 38 -13.73 0.31 -9.10
N ILE A 39 -12.80 1.23 -9.25
CA ILE A 39 -12.49 1.93 -10.51
C ILE A 39 -11.22 1.29 -11.09
N PRO A 40 -11.21 0.90 -12.39
CA PRO A 40 -10.04 0.29 -13.03
C PRO A 40 -8.91 1.29 -13.25
N LEU A 41 -7.73 0.78 -13.56
CA LEU A 41 -6.60 1.57 -14.03
C LEU A 41 -6.95 2.24 -15.37
N ASN A 42 -6.66 3.54 -15.51
CA ASN A 42 -6.71 4.21 -16.80
C ASN A 42 -5.46 3.89 -17.65
N SER A 43 -5.35 4.44 -18.86
CA SER A 43 -4.21 4.20 -19.75
C SER A 43 -2.86 4.60 -19.13
N VAL A 44 -2.84 5.73 -18.41
CA VAL A 44 -1.66 6.19 -17.67
C VAL A 44 -1.29 5.20 -16.57
N GLY A 45 -2.28 4.75 -15.79
CA GLY A 45 -2.05 3.78 -14.73
C GLY A 45 -1.53 2.44 -15.24
N ARG A 46 -2.03 1.94 -16.35
CA ARG A 46 -1.50 0.72 -17.00
C ARG A 46 -0.03 0.88 -17.38
N TRP A 47 0.33 1.99 -18.03
CA TRP A 47 1.72 2.31 -18.32
C TRP A 47 2.59 2.45 -17.06
N GLN A 48 2.09 3.13 -16.03
CA GLN A 48 2.79 3.28 -14.75
C GLN A 48 3.12 1.93 -14.11
N VAL A 49 2.14 1.02 -14.05
CA VAL A 49 2.36 -0.29 -13.39
C VAL A 49 3.31 -1.18 -14.16
N GLU A 50 3.33 -1.10 -15.50
CA GLU A 50 4.32 -1.81 -16.31
C GLU A 50 5.75 -1.35 -15.97
N ARG A 51 5.99 -0.03 -15.96
CA ARG A 51 7.32 0.54 -15.63
C ARG A 51 7.75 0.21 -14.21
N THR A 52 6.81 0.31 -13.26
CA THR A 52 7.07 -0.02 -11.86
C THR A 52 7.34 -1.51 -11.68
N ALA A 53 6.57 -2.38 -12.32
CA ALA A 53 6.79 -3.82 -12.26
C ALA A 53 8.14 -4.24 -12.85
N GLU A 54 8.56 -3.63 -13.95
CA GLU A 54 9.91 -3.85 -14.52
C GLU A 54 11.01 -3.47 -13.53
N GLU A 55 10.94 -2.28 -12.94
CA GLU A 55 11.93 -1.80 -11.98
C GLU A 55 11.97 -2.68 -10.71
N LEU A 56 10.79 -3.04 -10.17
CA LEU A 56 10.71 -3.90 -8.99
C LEU A 56 11.30 -5.29 -9.24
N ARG A 57 11.06 -5.87 -10.44
CA ARG A 57 11.68 -7.14 -10.81
C ARG A 57 13.19 -7.02 -10.94
N ALA A 58 13.67 -6.04 -11.68
CA ALA A 58 15.09 -5.82 -11.89
C ALA A 58 15.85 -5.59 -10.57
N GLU A 59 15.24 -4.87 -9.63
CA GLU A 59 15.92 -4.50 -8.38
C GLU A 59 15.81 -5.57 -7.30
N TYR A 60 14.66 -6.26 -7.20
CA TYR A 60 14.39 -7.11 -6.04
C TYR A 60 14.25 -8.59 -6.35
N VAL A 61 14.12 -8.96 -7.63
CA VAL A 61 13.90 -10.36 -8.05
C VAL A 61 15.03 -10.88 -8.93
N ASP A 62 15.38 -10.12 -9.98
CA ASP A 62 16.40 -10.54 -10.93
C ASP A 62 17.78 -10.59 -10.25
N GLY A 63 18.46 -11.75 -10.36
CA GLY A 63 19.74 -11.97 -9.68
C GLY A 63 19.61 -12.28 -8.17
N ALA A 64 18.40 -12.41 -7.64
CA ALA A 64 18.21 -12.90 -6.27
C ALA A 64 18.70 -14.35 -6.11
N PRO A 65 19.21 -14.77 -4.94
CA PRO A 65 19.55 -16.17 -4.67
C PRO A 65 18.36 -17.10 -4.92
N GLN A 66 18.63 -18.34 -5.38
CA GLN A 66 17.58 -19.30 -5.75
C GLN A 66 16.75 -19.81 -4.58
N ASP A 67 17.25 -19.67 -3.36
CA ASP A 67 16.58 -20.04 -2.11
C ASP A 67 15.59 -18.97 -1.62
N ARG A 68 15.46 -17.87 -2.35
CA ARG A 68 14.51 -16.81 -2.03
C ARG A 68 13.09 -17.18 -2.44
N HIS A 69 12.17 -17.01 -1.50
CA HIS A 69 10.75 -17.11 -1.76
C HIS A 69 10.15 -15.73 -2.01
N LEU A 70 9.20 -15.68 -2.92
CA LEU A 70 8.42 -14.48 -3.21
C LEU A 70 6.95 -14.75 -2.87
N LEU A 71 6.35 -13.90 -2.04
CA LEU A 71 4.93 -13.95 -1.74
C LEU A 71 4.27 -12.66 -2.19
N VAL A 72 3.31 -12.75 -3.11
CA VAL A 72 2.60 -11.59 -3.65
C VAL A 72 1.19 -11.57 -3.12
N VAL A 73 0.84 -10.47 -2.43
CA VAL A 73 -0.49 -10.23 -1.88
C VAL A 73 -1.03 -8.90 -2.38
N SER A 74 -2.34 -8.80 -2.54
CA SER A 74 -2.99 -7.59 -3.03
C SER A 74 -4.33 -7.35 -2.34
N SER A 75 -4.69 -6.07 -2.22
CA SER A 75 -6.11 -5.72 -2.07
C SER A 75 -6.90 -6.36 -3.21
N ASP A 76 -8.12 -6.78 -2.91
CA ASP A 76 -9.05 -7.37 -3.87
C ASP A 76 -9.74 -6.35 -4.79
N LEU A 77 -9.51 -5.03 -4.58
CA LEU A 77 -9.97 -4.00 -5.51
C LEU A 77 -9.17 -4.07 -6.82
N GLY A 78 -9.89 -4.06 -7.95
CA GLY A 78 -9.37 -4.36 -9.28
C GLY A 78 -8.13 -3.56 -9.68
N ARG A 79 -8.04 -2.27 -9.31
CA ARG A 79 -6.86 -1.43 -9.57
C ARG A 79 -5.58 -1.93 -8.86
N ALA A 80 -5.71 -2.43 -7.63
CA ALA A 80 -4.58 -2.98 -6.89
C ALA A 80 -4.23 -4.38 -7.40
N ALA A 81 -5.24 -5.23 -7.63
CA ALA A 81 -5.05 -6.55 -8.21
C ALA A 81 -4.38 -6.47 -9.59
N ALA A 82 -4.82 -5.57 -10.47
CA ALA A 82 -4.19 -5.36 -11.78
C ALA A 82 -2.73 -4.90 -11.66
N THR A 83 -2.41 -4.07 -10.67
CA THR A 83 -1.02 -3.67 -10.39
C THR A 83 -0.18 -4.85 -9.92
N ALA A 84 -0.73 -5.71 -9.06
CA ALA A 84 -0.07 -6.92 -8.59
C ALA A 84 0.18 -7.92 -9.72
N HIS A 85 -0.80 -8.14 -10.59
CA HIS A 85 -0.68 -9.03 -11.75
C HIS A 85 0.38 -8.56 -12.75
N ALA A 86 0.50 -7.25 -13.01
CA ALA A 86 1.57 -6.72 -13.86
C ALA A 86 2.98 -7.07 -13.34
N PHE A 87 3.15 -7.19 -12.02
CA PHE A 87 4.40 -7.64 -11.41
C PHE A 87 4.53 -9.17 -11.39
N ALA A 88 3.48 -9.89 -10.97
CA ALA A 88 3.52 -11.30 -10.61
C ALA A 88 3.43 -12.26 -11.81
N ASP A 89 2.59 -11.95 -12.80
CA ASP A 89 2.30 -12.86 -13.92
C ASP A 89 3.55 -13.21 -14.75
N PRO A 90 4.44 -12.22 -15.09
CA PRO A 90 5.68 -12.55 -15.79
C PRO A 90 6.65 -13.45 -15.00
N LEU A 91 6.47 -13.53 -13.69
CA LEU A 91 7.26 -14.38 -12.78
C LEU A 91 6.59 -15.73 -12.50
N GLY A 92 5.39 -15.98 -13.05
CA GLY A 92 4.58 -17.16 -12.74
C GLY A 92 4.13 -17.24 -11.27
N GLN A 93 4.06 -16.09 -10.57
CA GLN A 93 3.68 -16.02 -9.17
C GLN A 93 2.17 -15.85 -8.98
N THR A 94 1.64 -16.51 -7.97
CA THR A 94 0.22 -16.35 -7.60
C THR A 94 0.00 -15.06 -6.84
N VAL A 95 -1.02 -14.29 -7.23
CA VAL A 95 -1.50 -13.13 -6.46
C VAL A 95 -2.56 -13.57 -5.46
N HIS A 96 -2.30 -13.37 -4.17
CA HIS A 96 -3.25 -13.62 -3.09
C HIS A 96 -4.05 -12.37 -2.78
N LEU A 97 -5.38 -12.44 -2.87
CA LEU A 97 -6.27 -11.30 -2.60
C LEU A 97 -6.69 -11.25 -1.14
N ASP A 98 -6.65 -10.06 -0.52
CA ASP A 98 -7.07 -9.83 0.86
C ASP A 98 -7.87 -8.53 0.99
N PRO A 99 -9.19 -8.60 1.33
CA PRO A 99 -10.01 -7.40 1.59
C PRO A 99 -9.49 -6.54 2.75
N GLY A 100 -8.69 -7.11 3.66
CA GLY A 100 -8.03 -6.36 4.74
C GLY A 100 -7.04 -5.31 4.25
N LEU A 101 -6.63 -5.39 2.96
CA LEU A 101 -5.72 -4.44 2.30
C LEU A 101 -6.44 -3.35 1.48
N ARG A 102 -7.78 -3.26 1.53
CA ARG A 102 -8.55 -2.24 0.81
C ARG A 102 -8.21 -0.83 1.28
N GLU A 103 -8.48 0.14 0.40
CA GLU A 103 -8.37 1.57 0.70
C GLU A 103 -9.27 1.98 1.87
N ARG A 104 -8.97 3.14 2.47
CA ARG A 104 -9.85 3.78 3.43
C ARG A 104 -11.22 4.05 2.79
N GLY A 105 -12.28 3.61 3.44
CA GLY A 105 -13.64 3.98 3.06
C GLY A 105 -13.90 5.44 3.38
N PHE A 106 -14.49 6.18 2.41
CA PHE A 106 -14.89 7.57 2.58
C PHE A 106 -16.40 7.76 2.68
N GLY A 107 -17.16 6.66 2.76
CA GLY A 107 -18.62 6.69 2.91
C GLY A 107 -19.29 7.48 1.79
N GLU A 108 -20.19 8.41 2.14
CA GLU A 108 -20.95 9.22 1.17
C GLU A 108 -20.09 10.15 0.30
N TRP A 109 -18.83 10.36 0.66
CA TRP A 109 -17.91 11.19 -0.12
C TRP A 109 -17.23 10.43 -1.27
N GLU A 110 -17.39 9.10 -1.31
CA GLU A 110 -16.83 8.31 -2.40
C GLU A 110 -17.41 8.70 -3.75
N GLY A 111 -16.55 8.88 -4.74
CA GLY A 111 -16.89 9.34 -6.08
C GLY A 111 -16.95 10.86 -6.25
N ALA A 112 -17.06 11.63 -5.16
CA ALA A 112 -17.11 13.08 -5.22
C ALA A 112 -15.70 13.70 -5.33
N SER A 113 -15.61 14.84 -6.02
CA SER A 113 -14.43 15.69 -5.97
C SER A 113 -14.41 16.52 -4.69
N ALA A 114 -13.25 17.06 -4.31
CA ALA A 114 -13.13 17.96 -3.17
C ALA A 114 -14.06 19.19 -3.30
N GLU A 115 -14.26 19.70 -4.53
CA GLU A 115 -15.14 20.82 -4.80
C GLU A 115 -16.63 20.44 -4.61
N GLU A 116 -17.04 19.26 -5.09
CA GLU A 116 -18.42 18.77 -4.91
C GLU A 116 -18.73 18.54 -3.42
N VAL A 117 -17.77 17.99 -2.64
CA VAL A 117 -17.91 17.82 -1.20
C VAL A 117 -18.02 19.17 -0.50
N ARG A 118 -17.15 20.13 -0.83
CA ARG A 118 -17.17 21.47 -0.26
C ARG A 118 -18.47 22.21 -0.52
N GLN A 119 -19.05 22.06 -1.71
CA GLN A 119 -20.34 22.66 -2.04
C GLN A 119 -21.51 22.03 -1.28
N ARG A 120 -21.46 20.72 -1.08
CA ARG A 120 -22.56 19.96 -0.47
C ARG A 120 -22.52 20.00 1.06
N TRP A 121 -21.30 19.98 1.64
CA TRP A 121 -21.04 19.93 3.08
C TRP A 121 -19.88 20.86 3.48
N PRO A 122 -20.05 22.18 3.39
CA PRO A 122 -18.95 23.14 3.53
C PRO A 122 -18.27 23.08 4.90
N GLU A 123 -19.04 22.95 5.99
CA GLU A 123 -18.50 22.90 7.35
C GLU A 123 -17.74 21.59 7.61
N ASP A 124 -18.25 20.45 7.14
CA ASP A 124 -17.63 19.16 7.31
C ASP A 124 -16.36 19.05 6.45
N TYR A 125 -16.39 19.62 5.23
CA TYR A 125 -15.19 19.72 4.39
C TYR A 125 -14.09 20.56 5.06
N GLU A 126 -14.46 21.70 5.66
CA GLU A 126 -13.51 22.54 6.38
C GLU A 126 -12.94 21.81 7.62
N SER A 127 -13.78 21.10 8.37
CA SER A 127 -13.37 20.23 9.48
C SER A 127 -12.39 19.16 9.01
N TRP A 128 -12.70 18.46 7.92
CA TRP A 128 -11.80 17.44 7.34
C TRP A 128 -10.47 18.03 6.87
N SER A 129 -10.50 19.18 6.19
CA SER A 129 -9.29 19.84 5.67
C SER A 129 -8.30 20.25 6.77
N ARG A 130 -8.80 20.47 7.98
CA ARG A 130 -8.01 20.73 9.19
C ARG A 130 -7.66 19.48 10.00
N GLY A 131 -8.05 18.29 9.51
CA GLY A 131 -7.81 17.02 10.20
C GLY A 131 -8.74 16.75 11.38
N ALA A 132 -9.85 17.49 11.48
CA ALA A 132 -10.79 17.41 12.60
C ALA A 132 -11.96 16.41 12.37
N GLY A 133 -11.93 15.63 11.27
CA GLY A 133 -12.78 14.45 11.10
C GLY A 133 -14.17 14.72 10.57
N GLY A 134 -14.40 15.79 9.81
CA GLY A 134 -15.72 16.06 9.21
C GLY A 134 -16.25 14.95 8.31
N GLU A 135 -15.37 14.20 7.63
CA GLU A 135 -15.71 13.05 6.80
C GLU A 135 -16.32 11.88 7.61
N LEU A 136 -16.05 11.82 8.90
CA LEU A 136 -16.58 10.76 9.76
C LEU A 136 -18.09 10.83 9.95
N LEU A 137 -18.68 12.03 9.81
CA LEU A 137 -20.12 12.23 9.87
C LEU A 137 -20.83 11.61 8.65
N HIS A 138 -20.09 11.28 7.59
CA HIS A 138 -20.54 10.71 6.33
C HIS A 138 -20.17 9.23 6.17
N GLY A 139 -19.83 8.55 7.28
CA GLY A 139 -19.55 7.11 7.28
C GLY A 139 -18.15 6.72 6.82
N ALA A 140 -17.20 7.67 6.77
CA ALA A 140 -15.81 7.35 6.48
C ALA A 140 -15.17 6.52 7.62
N GLU A 141 -14.24 5.63 7.28
CA GLU A 141 -13.39 4.98 8.28
C GLU A 141 -12.49 6.02 8.96
N THR A 142 -12.27 5.87 10.27
CA THR A 142 -11.23 6.63 10.95
C THR A 142 -9.84 6.15 10.52
N LYS A 143 -8.85 7.02 10.57
CA LYS A 143 -7.45 6.64 10.31
C LYS A 143 -6.99 5.49 11.22
N ALA A 144 -7.39 5.53 12.50
CA ALA A 144 -7.08 4.48 13.47
C ALA A 144 -7.69 3.12 13.09
N GLN A 145 -8.91 3.09 12.56
CA GLN A 145 -9.52 1.85 12.05
C GLN A 145 -8.74 1.28 10.88
N VAL A 146 -8.34 2.12 9.92
CA VAL A 146 -7.52 1.71 8.77
C VAL A 146 -6.16 1.18 9.23
N GLY A 147 -5.47 1.92 10.12
CA GLY A 147 -4.19 1.50 10.69
C GLY A 147 -4.29 0.16 11.41
N LYS A 148 -5.33 -0.03 12.23
CA LYS A 148 -5.57 -1.28 12.96
C LYS A 148 -5.78 -2.46 12.01
N ARG A 149 -6.76 -2.39 11.08
CA ARG A 149 -7.02 -3.49 10.14
C ARG A 149 -5.83 -3.75 9.22
N GLY A 150 -5.11 -2.68 8.84
CA GLY A 150 -3.91 -2.77 8.03
C GLY A 150 -2.79 -3.53 8.75
N LEU A 151 -2.53 -3.19 10.02
CA LEU A 151 -1.55 -3.90 10.85
C LEU A 151 -1.93 -5.38 11.04
N GLU A 152 -3.20 -5.67 11.29
CA GLU A 152 -3.69 -7.05 11.41
C GLU A 152 -3.51 -7.84 10.10
N ALA A 153 -3.82 -7.23 8.94
CA ALA A 153 -3.65 -7.86 7.63
C ALA A 153 -2.15 -8.10 7.33
N LEU A 154 -1.30 -7.10 7.51
CA LEU A 154 0.14 -7.23 7.29
C LEU A 154 0.75 -8.32 8.19
N ASN A 155 0.41 -8.35 9.48
CA ASN A 155 0.93 -9.35 10.41
C ASN A 155 0.51 -10.78 10.02
N ARG A 156 -0.72 -11.00 9.57
CA ARG A 156 -1.14 -12.32 9.07
C ARG A 156 -0.26 -12.80 7.90
N TRP A 157 0.04 -11.91 6.95
CA TRP A 157 0.85 -12.25 5.79
C TRP A 157 2.33 -12.40 6.13
N ILE A 158 2.86 -11.59 7.04
CA ILE A 158 4.23 -11.71 7.57
C ILE A 158 4.42 -13.08 8.23
N GLN A 159 3.49 -13.49 9.09
CA GLN A 159 3.53 -14.79 9.76
C GLN A 159 3.42 -15.97 8.78
N ARG A 160 2.62 -15.81 7.71
CA ARG A 160 2.45 -16.85 6.68
C ARG A 160 3.65 -16.97 5.76
N ALA A 161 4.38 -15.89 5.53
CA ALA A 161 5.44 -15.82 4.54
C ALA A 161 6.68 -16.65 4.94
N GLY A 162 7.12 -16.57 6.20
CA GLY A 162 8.34 -17.22 6.66
C GLY A 162 9.64 -16.43 6.38
N PRO A 163 10.77 -16.87 6.96
CA PRO A 163 11.98 -16.05 7.13
C PRO A 163 12.71 -15.67 5.83
N ASP A 164 12.69 -16.53 4.81
CA ASP A 164 13.43 -16.32 3.57
C ASP A 164 12.57 -15.72 2.45
N THR A 165 11.42 -15.13 2.83
CA THR A 165 10.43 -14.61 1.90
C THR A 165 10.53 -13.09 1.77
N ASP A 166 10.57 -12.60 0.54
CA ASP A 166 10.27 -11.22 0.20
C ASP A 166 8.75 -11.08 -0.01
N LEU A 167 8.10 -10.27 0.84
CA LEU A 167 6.66 -10.03 0.80
C LEU A 167 6.37 -8.79 -0.04
N MET A 168 5.61 -8.96 -1.12
CA MET A 168 5.15 -7.87 -2.00
C MET A 168 3.67 -7.62 -1.73
N VAL A 169 3.32 -6.39 -1.31
CA VAL A 169 1.96 -5.99 -0.93
C VAL A 169 1.47 -4.89 -1.85
N PHE A 170 0.42 -5.15 -2.62
CA PHE A 170 -0.16 -4.17 -3.54
C PHE A 170 -1.46 -3.62 -2.96
N THR A 171 -1.53 -2.29 -2.78
CA THR A 171 -2.62 -1.65 -2.05
C THR A 171 -2.82 -0.18 -2.44
N HIS A 172 -3.21 0.72 -1.53
CA HIS A 172 -3.74 2.04 -1.79
C HIS A 172 -3.07 3.13 -0.95
N GLY A 173 -3.29 4.40 -1.33
CA GLY A 173 -2.57 5.53 -0.77
C GLY A 173 -2.82 5.79 0.72
N SER A 174 -4.08 5.93 1.13
CA SER A 174 -4.41 6.17 2.54
C SER A 174 -4.14 4.94 3.39
N PHE A 175 -4.45 3.74 2.86
CA PHE A 175 -4.10 2.49 3.55
C PHE A 175 -2.61 2.42 3.88
N ILE A 176 -1.72 2.70 2.90
CA ILE A 176 -0.27 2.65 3.12
C ILE A 176 0.15 3.62 4.22
N ALA A 177 -0.32 4.86 4.17
CA ALA A 177 0.04 5.86 5.16
C ALA A 177 -0.35 5.40 6.58
N GLU A 178 -1.59 4.96 6.77
CA GLU A 178 -2.10 4.60 8.09
C GLU A 178 -1.53 3.25 8.59
N ALA A 179 -1.43 2.24 7.72
CA ALA A 179 -0.90 0.92 8.08
C ALA A 179 0.61 0.99 8.42
N LEU A 180 1.40 1.75 7.65
CA LEU A 180 2.83 1.91 7.93
C LEU A 180 3.08 2.76 9.19
N GLN A 181 2.28 3.80 9.44
CA GLN A 181 2.37 4.54 10.70
C GLN A 181 2.07 3.65 11.90
N ALA A 182 1.05 2.78 11.81
CA ALA A 182 0.74 1.81 12.85
C ALA A 182 1.88 0.78 13.03
N LEU A 183 2.40 0.23 11.94
CA LEU A 183 3.49 -0.76 11.95
C LEU A 183 4.79 -0.21 12.54
N LEU A 184 5.10 1.05 12.25
CA LEU A 184 6.31 1.74 12.73
C LEU A 184 6.14 2.36 14.13
N GLY A 185 4.95 2.23 14.75
CA GLY A 185 4.65 2.82 16.06
C GLY A 185 4.52 4.35 16.05
N MET A 186 4.45 4.98 14.90
CA MET A 186 4.35 6.44 14.75
C MET A 186 3.00 6.97 15.23
N ALA A 187 1.92 6.23 15.03
CA ALA A 187 0.56 6.60 15.42
C ALA A 187 0.41 6.81 16.94
N ASN A 188 1.23 6.12 17.75
CA ASN A 188 1.21 6.25 19.21
C ASN A 188 1.95 7.50 19.71
N ALA A 189 2.92 7.97 18.93
CA ALA A 189 3.74 9.12 19.34
C ALA A 189 3.04 10.46 19.04
N TYR A 190 2.35 10.53 17.90
CA TYR A 190 1.69 11.76 17.42
C TYR A 190 0.43 11.41 16.62
N PRO A 191 -0.70 11.09 17.27
CA PRO A 191 -1.90 10.59 16.61
C PRO A 191 -2.52 11.56 15.58
N GLU A 192 -2.26 12.86 15.71
CA GLU A 192 -2.76 13.89 14.79
C GLU A 192 -1.74 14.29 13.72
N TYR A 193 -0.51 13.78 13.80
CA TYR A 193 0.56 14.13 12.88
C TYR A 193 0.54 13.21 11.65
N LEU A 194 0.43 13.80 10.47
CA LEU A 194 0.62 13.09 9.21
C LEU A 194 2.13 12.91 8.97
N GLY A 195 2.72 11.89 9.59
CA GLY A 195 4.14 11.58 9.46
C GLY A 195 4.54 11.09 8.06
N LEU A 196 3.60 10.49 7.35
CA LEU A 196 3.81 9.99 5.99
C LEU A 196 2.86 10.70 5.02
N VAL A 197 3.41 11.34 3.99
CA VAL A 197 2.61 11.91 2.90
C VAL A 197 1.96 10.81 2.07
N THR A 198 0.87 11.12 1.37
CA THR A 198 0.24 10.17 0.46
C THR A 198 1.23 9.76 -0.63
N MET A 199 1.50 8.47 -0.76
CA MET A 199 2.36 7.90 -1.78
C MET A 199 1.79 8.18 -3.18
N ARG A 200 2.63 8.48 -4.18
CA ARG A 200 2.22 8.64 -5.59
C ARG A 200 1.77 7.30 -6.20
N ASN A 201 0.94 7.34 -7.23
CA ASN A 201 0.49 6.14 -7.94
C ASN A 201 1.69 5.34 -8.48
N ALA A 202 1.62 4.02 -8.36
CA ALA A 202 2.66 3.07 -8.76
C ALA A 202 4.05 3.34 -8.14
N HIS A 203 4.08 3.97 -6.97
CA HIS A 203 5.28 4.10 -6.13
C HIS A 203 5.22 3.07 -4.99
N TRP A 204 6.34 2.89 -4.29
CA TRP A 204 6.45 1.91 -3.22
C TRP A 204 7.22 2.41 -2.00
N ALA A 205 7.05 1.69 -0.91
CA ALA A 205 7.89 1.74 0.27
C ALA A 205 8.54 0.37 0.48
N ARG A 206 9.79 0.34 0.95
CA ARG A 206 10.49 -0.87 1.32
C ARG A 206 10.83 -0.87 2.79
N LEU A 207 10.56 -1.99 3.46
CA LEU A 207 10.81 -2.19 4.88
C LEU A 207 11.63 -3.47 5.11
N MET A 208 12.49 -3.41 6.11
CA MET A 208 13.29 -4.54 6.58
C MET A 208 12.96 -4.82 8.04
N PRO A 209 12.74 -6.09 8.42
CA PRO A 209 12.57 -6.46 9.81
C PRO A 209 13.88 -6.28 10.58
N ARG A 210 13.77 -5.97 11.86
CA ARG A 210 14.87 -5.86 12.80
C ARG A 210 14.51 -6.60 14.07
N ASP A 211 15.23 -7.67 14.36
CA ASP A 211 15.09 -8.40 15.61
C ASP A 211 15.63 -7.56 16.77
N LEU A 212 14.88 -7.52 17.85
CA LEU A 212 15.29 -6.88 19.08
C LEU A 212 15.92 -7.90 20.04
N PRO A 213 16.83 -7.47 20.97
CA PRO A 213 17.45 -8.35 21.95
C PRO A 213 16.47 -9.09 22.87
N ASP A 214 15.26 -8.55 23.03
CA ASP A 214 14.17 -9.13 23.82
C ASP A 214 13.26 -10.09 23.02
N GLY A 215 13.66 -10.41 21.77
CA GLY A 215 12.87 -11.25 20.85
C GLY A 215 11.72 -10.53 20.14
N GLY A 216 11.59 -9.21 20.35
CA GLY A 216 10.59 -8.40 19.63
C GLY A 216 11.02 -8.11 18.20
N LEU A 217 10.04 -7.79 17.35
CA LEU A 217 10.25 -7.35 15.97
C LEU A 217 9.99 -5.85 15.83
N ARG A 218 10.91 -5.16 15.18
CA ARG A 218 10.72 -3.79 14.67
C ARG A 218 10.97 -3.71 13.18
N TRP A 219 10.47 -2.65 12.58
CA TRP A 219 10.63 -2.39 11.16
C TRP A 219 11.48 -1.14 10.93
N SER A 220 12.41 -1.24 9.97
CA SER A 220 13.14 -0.10 9.43
C SER A 220 12.60 0.19 8.05
N MET A 221 12.13 1.40 7.82
CA MET A 221 11.76 1.88 6.48
C MET A 221 13.03 2.28 5.74
N ILE A 222 13.30 1.61 4.62
CA ILE A 222 14.49 1.85 3.79
C ILE A 222 14.18 2.89 2.72
N ASP A 223 13.02 2.73 2.06
CA ASP A 223 12.51 3.67 1.05
C ASP A 223 11.06 4.02 1.35
N TYR A 224 10.67 5.25 1.01
CA TYR A 224 9.28 5.69 1.02
C TYR A 224 8.98 6.56 -0.20
N ASN A 225 7.84 6.29 -0.84
CA ASN A 225 7.39 7.01 -2.03
C ASN A 225 8.43 6.97 -3.17
N ARG A 226 9.15 5.86 -3.27
CA ARG A 226 10.09 5.59 -4.35
C ARG A 226 9.32 5.15 -5.60
N GLY A 227 9.74 5.62 -6.75
CA GLY A 227 9.21 5.21 -8.05
C GLY A 227 10.33 4.78 -8.98
N PRO A 228 10.00 4.24 -10.16
CA PRO A 228 11.01 3.91 -11.16
C PRO A 228 11.76 5.16 -11.62
N ALA A 229 12.97 4.98 -12.13
CA ALA A 229 13.84 6.10 -12.53
C ALA A 229 13.16 7.09 -13.50
N ILE A 230 12.26 6.61 -14.34
CA ILE A 230 11.48 7.45 -15.27
C ILE A 230 10.50 8.39 -14.54
N ALA A 231 9.99 7.98 -13.36
CA ALA A 231 9.06 8.82 -12.57
C ALA A 231 9.71 10.10 -12.02
N MET A 232 11.04 10.15 -11.97
CA MET A 232 11.80 11.33 -11.55
C MET A 232 11.87 12.42 -12.64
N ARG A 233 11.47 12.13 -13.88
CA ARG A 233 11.61 13.02 -15.04
C ARG A 233 10.41 13.92 -15.32
N GLY A 234 9.42 14.00 -14.45
CA GLY A 234 8.37 15.04 -14.46
C GLY A 234 7.04 14.68 -15.14
N ASP A 235 7.00 13.71 -16.03
CA ASP A 235 5.78 13.39 -16.81
C ASP A 235 5.02 12.15 -16.29
N TRP A 236 5.28 11.71 -15.05
CA TRP A 236 4.74 10.47 -14.50
C TRP A 236 3.21 10.42 -14.44
N ASP A 237 2.58 11.52 -14.06
CA ASP A 237 1.13 11.59 -13.87
C ASP A 237 0.38 11.96 -15.15
N ASN A 238 1.12 12.41 -16.19
CA ASN A 238 0.58 12.76 -17.51
C ASN A 238 1.66 12.60 -18.61
N PRO A 239 2.07 11.36 -18.92
CA PRO A 239 3.14 11.12 -19.89
C PRO A 239 2.73 11.54 -21.30
N ARG A 240 3.63 12.25 -21.98
CA ARG A 240 3.41 12.73 -23.36
C ARG A 240 3.23 11.53 -24.31
N GLY A 241 2.21 11.57 -25.13
CA GLY A 241 1.93 10.55 -26.15
C GLY A 241 1.02 9.41 -25.71
N LEU A 242 0.62 9.33 -24.44
CA LEU A 242 -0.45 8.44 -24.03
C LEU A 242 -1.81 9.14 -24.16
N VAL A 243 -2.65 8.63 -25.05
CA VAL A 243 -4.06 9.06 -25.10
C VAL A 243 -4.75 8.52 -23.85
N GLN A 244 -5.32 9.40 -23.03
CA GLN A 244 -6.14 8.96 -21.91
C GLN A 244 -7.40 8.31 -22.48
N THR A 245 -7.49 6.99 -22.42
CA THR A 245 -8.70 6.22 -22.66
C THR A 245 -9.26 5.80 -21.32
N ASP A 246 -10.48 6.21 -21.05
CA ASP A 246 -11.28 5.81 -19.89
C ASP A 246 -11.56 4.30 -19.88
#